data_930278c8ee2c691349245d398bd183f3
#
_entry.id   930278c8ee2c691349245d398bd183f3
#
_cell.length_a   1.000
_cell.length_b   1.000
_cell.length_c   1.000
_cell.angle_alpha   90.00
_cell.angle_beta   90.00
_cell.angle_gamma   90.00
#
_symmetry.space_group_name_H-M   'P 1'
#
loop_
_entity.id
_entity.type
_entity.pdbx_description
1 polymer ?
#
loop_
_entity_poly.entity_id
_entity_poly.type
_entity_poly.pdbx_seq_one_letter_code
_entity_poly.pdbx_strand_id
1 'polypeptide(L)' 'MKISVGLTFPGTLQDEGIICYLCKKFDINLNIIEASFSMDAGWAILQIEGEEAEIKRAYEYMSGKNIKIQQIEINRK' A
#
# COMPACT_ATOMS: atom_id res chain seq x y z
N MET A 1 -7.33 11.70 -7.20
CA MET A 1 -7.68 11.27 -5.84
C MET A 1 -6.41 10.98 -5.06
N LYS A 2 -6.39 11.35 -3.81
CA LYS A 2 -5.22 11.14 -2.95
C LYS A 2 -5.73 10.64 -1.60
N ILE A 3 -5.23 9.48 -1.19
CA ILE A 3 -5.66 8.86 0.06
C ILE A 3 -4.44 8.41 0.86
N SER A 4 -4.66 8.23 2.15
CA SER A 4 -3.63 7.68 3.04
C SER A 4 -4.11 6.35 3.55
N VAL A 5 -3.24 5.36 3.52
CA VAL A 5 -3.57 4.01 3.94
C VAL A 5 -2.48 3.43 4.82
N GLY A 6 -2.91 2.59 5.76
CA GLY A 6 -2.00 1.73 6.50
C GLY A 6 -2.10 0.33 5.92
N LEU A 7 -0.98 -0.27 5.61
CA LEU A 7 -0.92 -1.63 5.07
C LEU A 7 -0.21 -2.53 6.06
N THR A 8 -0.74 -3.72 6.25
CA THR A 8 -0.07 -4.76 7.03
C THR A 8 0.19 -5.94 6.13
N PHE A 9 1.45 -6.30 6.00
CA PHE A 9 1.89 -7.37 5.10
C PHE A 9 2.12 -8.65 5.88
N PRO A 10 1.62 -9.78 5.39
CA PRO A 10 1.98 -11.07 5.99
C PRO A 10 3.44 -11.40 5.67
N GLY A 11 4.09 -12.13 6.55
CA GLY A 11 5.50 -12.49 6.38
C GLY A 11 5.80 -13.23 5.09
N THR A 12 4.81 -13.93 4.56
CA THR A 12 4.97 -14.68 3.30
C THR A 12 5.20 -13.79 2.09
N LEU A 13 4.92 -12.49 2.18
CA LEU A 13 5.09 -11.56 1.05
C LEU A 13 6.40 -10.80 1.10
N GLN A 14 7.29 -11.15 2.00
CA GLN A 14 8.51 -10.40 2.26
C GLN A 14 9.38 -10.20 1.04
N ASP A 15 9.46 -11.19 0.18
CA ASP A 15 10.34 -11.18 -0.98
C ASP A 15 9.65 -10.81 -2.28
N GLU A 16 8.39 -10.40 -2.24
CA GLU A 16 7.64 -10.19 -3.48
C GLU A 16 7.69 -8.78 -4.05
N GLY A 17 8.30 -7.84 -3.34
CA GLY A 17 8.42 -6.47 -3.85
C GLY A 17 7.08 -5.82 -4.17
N ILE A 18 6.10 -5.98 -3.28
CA ILE A 18 4.73 -5.55 -3.52
C ILE A 18 4.63 -4.06 -3.86
N ILE A 19 5.34 -3.22 -3.10
CA ILE A 19 5.25 -1.77 -3.32
C ILE A 19 5.77 -1.40 -4.71
N CYS A 20 6.89 -1.98 -5.12
CA CYS A 20 7.43 -1.74 -6.45
C CYS A 20 6.49 -2.26 -7.54
N TYR A 21 5.88 -3.41 -7.30
CA TYR A 21 4.94 -3.99 -8.25
C TYR A 21 3.73 -3.08 -8.44
N LEU A 22 3.20 -2.53 -7.36
CA LEU A 22 2.05 -1.63 -7.43
C LEU A 22 2.36 -0.42 -8.30
N CYS A 23 3.54 0.17 -8.15
CA CYS A 23 3.93 1.33 -8.94
C CYS A 23 4.08 1.00 -10.42
N LYS A 24 4.49 -0.22 -10.74
CA LYS A 24 4.68 -0.64 -12.13
C LYS A 24 3.39 -1.06 -12.79
N LYS A 25 2.53 -1.73 -12.04
CA LYS A 25 1.32 -2.34 -12.58
C LYS A 25 0.17 -1.36 -12.70
N PHE A 26 0.05 -0.45 -11.78
CA PHE A 26 -1.06 0.51 -11.71
C PHE A 26 -0.55 1.93 -11.93
N ASP A 27 -1.38 2.75 -12.54
CA ASP A 27 -1.03 4.15 -12.80
C ASP A 27 -1.31 4.99 -11.54
N ILE A 28 -0.47 4.79 -10.53
CA ILE A 28 -0.59 5.47 -9.25
C ILE A 28 0.78 5.92 -8.78
N ASN A 29 0.78 6.96 -7.94
CA ASN A 29 1.97 7.39 -7.22
C ASN A 29 1.85 6.95 -5.77
N LEU A 30 2.91 6.36 -5.26
CA LEU A 30 3.00 5.97 -3.85
C LEU A 30 4.06 6.80 -3.17
N ASN A 31 3.69 7.38 -2.04
CA ASN A 31 4.63 8.08 -1.18
C ASN A 31 4.67 7.37 0.17
N ILE A 32 5.82 6.82 0.51
CA ILE A 32 5.99 6.12 1.79
C ILE A 32 6.20 7.15 2.88
N ILE A 33 5.29 7.19 3.84
CA ILE A 33 5.40 8.11 4.97
C ILE A 33 6.20 7.45 6.07
N GLU A 34 5.89 6.19 6.35
CA GLU A 34 6.58 5.43 7.38
C GLU A 34 6.41 3.95 7.07
N ALA A 35 7.43 3.16 7.35
CA ALA A 35 7.37 1.72 7.12
C ALA A 35 8.32 1.01 8.04
N SER A 36 7.98 -0.22 8.39
CA SER A 36 8.85 -1.08 9.18
C SER A 36 8.64 -2.51 8.73
N PHE A 37 9.72 -3.18 8.40
CA PHE A 37 9.67 -4.56 7.95
C PHE A 37 10.63 -5.40 8.76
N SER A 38 10.17 -6.58 9.14
CA SER A 38 10.98 -7.58 9.82
C SER A 38 10.84 -8.89 9.08
N MET A 39 11.49 -9.93 9.59
CA MET A 39 11.42 -11.25 8.95
C MET A 39 10.03 -11.86 9.02
N ASP A 40 9.24 -11.49 10.01
CA ASP A 40 7.94 -12.12 10.25
C ASP A 40 6.75 -11.31 9.76
N ALA A 41 6.90 -10.00 9.64
CA ALA A 41 5.78 -9.14 9.27
C ALA A 41 6.30 -7.76 8.85
N GLY A 42 5.41 -6.99 8.25
CA GLY A 42 5.74 -5.63 7.89
C GLY A 42 4.50 -4.77 7.85
N TRP A 43 4.69 -3.48 8.01
CA TRP A 43 3.61 -2.51 7.84
C TRP A 43 4.15 -1.27 7.16
N ALA A 44 3.27 -0.54 6.52
CA ALA A 44 3.63 0.71 5.86
C ALA A 44 2.47 1.68 5.90
N ILE A 45 2.79 2.95 6.03
CA ILE A 45 1.83 4.03 5.89
C ILE A 45 2.19 4.75 4.61
N LEU A 46 1.25 4.77 3.67
CA LEU A 46 1.46 5.30 2.34
C LEU A 46 0.43 6.36 2.01
N GLN A 47 0.82 7.31 1.18
CA GLN A 47 -0.14 8.13 0.45
C GLN A 47 -0.19 7.61 -0.97
N ILE A 48 -1.41 7.38 -1.46
CA ILE A 48 -1.63 6.89 -2.81
C ILE A 48 -2.36 7.97 -3.59
N GLU A 49 -1.81 8.34 -4.74
CA GLU A 49 -2.42 9.34 -5.61
C GLU A 49 -2.63 8.76 -6.99
N GLY A 50 -3.84 8.97 -7.54
CA GLY A 50 -4.18 8.48 -8.86
C GLY A 50 -5.68 8.57 -9.08
N GLU A 51 -6.13 8.04 -10.20
CA GLU A 51 -7.56 7.97 -10.48
C GLU A 51 -8.21 6.91 -9.59
N GLU A 52 -9.46 7.18 -9.23
CA GLU A 52 -10.20 6.29 -8.33
C GLU A 52 -10.23 4.85 -8.83
N ALA A 53 -10.42 4.67 -10.13
CA ALA A 53 -10.48 3.33 -10.72
C ALA A 53 -9.16 2.57 -10.54
N GLU A 54 -8.03 3.25 -10.70
CA GLU A 54 -6.72 2.61 -10.54
C GLU A 54 -6.42 2.30 -9.09
N ILE A 55 -6.79 3.19 -8.18
CA ILE A 55 -6.64 2.95 -6.75
C ILE A 55 -7.47 1.75 -6.32
N LYS A 56 -8.69 1.64 -6.83
CA LYS A 56 -9.56 0.50 -6.53
C LYS A 56 -8.94 -0.81 -7.02
N ARG A 57 -8.37 -0.81 -8.21
CA ARG A 57 -7.71 -1.99 -8.76
C ARG A 57 -6.50 -2.40 -7.90
N ALA A 58 -5.74 -1.42 -7.43
CA ALA A 58 -4.61 -1.70 -6.55
C ALA A 58 -5.08 -2.31 -5.23
N TYR A 59 -6.19 -1.81 -4.67
CA TYR A 59 -6.79 -2.38 -3.48
C TYR A 59 -7.16 -3.85 -3.69
N GLU A 60 -7.82 -4.14 -4.81
CA GLU A 60 -8.22 -5.51 -5.11
C GLU A 60 -7.00 -6.44 -5.21
N TYR A 61 -5.94 -5.96 -5.83
CA TYR A 61 -4.71 -6.73 -5.91
C TYR A 61 -4.15 -7.03 -4.53
N MET A 62 -4.07 -6.00 -3.68
CA MET A 62 -3.52 -6.17 -2.34
C MET A 62 -4.38 -7.08 -1.48
N SER A 63 -5.71 -6.97 -1.61
CA SER A 63 -6.61 -7.85 -0.87
C SER A 63 -6.43 -9.31 -1.28
N GLY A 64 -6.18 -9.55 -2.56
CA GLY A 64 -5.92 -10.88 -3.06
C GLY A 64 -4.61 -11.48 -2.54
N LYS A 65 -3.71 -10.64 -2.06
CA LYS A 65 -2.44 -11.07 -1.46
C LYS A 65 -2.51 -11.14 0.06
N ASN A 66 -3.69 -11.02 0.63
CA ASN A 66 -3.89 -11.06 2.09
C ASN A 66 -3.23 -9.89 2.82
N ILE A 67 -3.05 -8.78 2.14
CA ILE A 67 -2.57 -7.55 2.76
C ILE A 67 -3.75 -6.85 3.40
N LYS A 68 -3.64 -6.51 4.67
CA LYS A 68 -4.68 -5.75 5.36
C LYS A 68 -4.52 -4.29 5.03
N ILE A 69 -5.62 -3.66 4.64
CA ILE A 69 -5.65 -2.26 4.24
C ILE A 69 -6.57 -1.51 5.17
N GLN A 70 -6.06 -0.44 5.75
CA GLN A 70 -6.85 0.46 6.58
C GLN A 70 -6.68 1.87 6.06
N GLN A 71 -7.77 2.49 5.66
CA GLN A 71 -7.71 3.89 5.24
C GLN A 71 -7.56 4.77 6.48
N ILE A 72 -6.63 5.71 6.42
CA ILE A 72 -6.35 6.57 7.56
C ILE A 72 -6.37 8.02 7.11
N GLU A 73 -6.54 8.92 8.08
CA GLU A 73 -6.43 10.35 7.83
C GLU A 73 -5.16 10.86 8.46
N ILE A 74 -4.42 11.62 7.68
CA ILE A 74 -3.22 12.27 8.19
C ILE A 74 -3.51 13.76 8.24
N ASN A 75 -3.60 14.29 9.46
CA ASN A 75 -3.76 15.73 9.65
C ASN A 75 -2.39 16.38 9.60
N ARG A 76 -2.19 17.14 8.55
CA ARG A 76 -0.98 17.92 8.41
C ARG A 76 -1.36 19.39 8.41
N LYS A 77 -0.81 20.10 9.29
CA LYS A 77 -0.95 21.55 9.31
C LYS A 77 0.39 22.18 9.12
#